data_a497126c44bbd719d5bd3a64f511a131
#
_entry.id   a497126c44bbd719d5bd3a64f511a131
#
_cell.length_a   1.000
_cell.length_b   1.000
_cell.length_c   1.000
_cell.angle_alpha   90.00
_cell.angle_beta   90.00
_cell.angle_gamma   90.00
#
_symmetry.space_group_name_H-M   'P 1'
#
loop_
_entity.id
_entity.type
_entity.pdbx_description
1 polymer ?
#
loop_
_entity_poly.entity_id
_entity_poly.type
_entity_poly.pdbx_seq_one_letter_code
_entity_poly.pdbx_strand_id
1 'polypeptide(L)'
;MKRRKRRKRRARHAGRRDAFHLTMIAVLMTVLCLMIVNIKEPEQTEEEQPETTHAEVVQNPETIVQTAEETESKYKVFDGMSEDWGSDDLEGFVLYKLPEQYADKGYFPEKMQIYTRCLCKQNDVPYALVLAIIEHESGYEFDKVGDGGQSKGYMQIYEKWHTDRMQKLGCTDLMNPYQNVRVGIDFLSYLLKKYGTVQDALAAYNYGEKGAREHLWSNGVYVYSYNSAIMQRMKEIEEVVGK
;
A
#
# COMPACT_ATOMS: atom_id res chain seq x y z
N MET A 1 -10.05 28.08 58.24
CA MET A 1 -9.08 28.87 57.48
C MET A 1 -8.26 28.07 56.42
N LYS A 2 -7.91 26.80 56.59
CA LYS A 2 -7.09 26.02 55.67
C LYS A 2 -7.73 25.71 54.29
N ARG A 3 -9.07 25.55 54.21
CA ARG A 3 -9.80 25.23 52.93
C ARG A 3 -9.81 26.42 51.94
N ARG A 4 -9.85 27.69 52.42
CA ARG A 4 -9.88 28.90 51.55
C ARG A 4 -8.51 29.14 50.88
N LYS A 5 -7.39 28.80 51.56
CA LYS A 5 -6.04 28.94 50.98
C LYS A 5 -5.75 27.90 49.86
N ARG A 6 -6.31 26.69 49.95
CA ARG A 6 -6.15 25.64 48.90
C ARG A 6 -6.91 26.01 47.61
N ARG A 7 -8.12 26.60 47.71
CA ARG A 7 -8.88 27.03 46.51
C ARG A 7 -8.18 28.19 45.78
N LYS A 8 -7.59 29.15 46.47
CA LYS A 8 -6.82 30.27 45.83
C LYS A 8 -5.54 29.80 45.15
N ARG A 9 -4.87 28.73 45.64
CA ARG A 9 -3.68 28.18 44.99
C ARG A 9 -4.04 27.39 43.70
N ARG A 10 -5.14 26.64 43.70
CA ARG A 10 -5.59 25.94 42.48
C ARG A 10 -6.04 26.88 41.37
N ALA A 11 -6.74 27.96 41.71
CA ALA A 11 -7.13 28.98 40.71
C ALA A 11 -5.91 29.72 40.08
N ARG A 12 -4.84 29.96 40.86
CA ARG A 12 -3.61 30.61 40.35
C ARG A 12 -2.80 29.67 39.43
N HIS A 13 -2.87 28.33 39.62
CA HIS A 13 -2.20 27.38 38.72
C HIS A 13 -2.97 27.13 37.42
N ALA A 14 -4.29 27.17 37.43
CA ALA A 14 -5.11 27.06 36.22
C ALA A 14 -4.88 28.28 35.30
N GLY A 15 -5.00 29.49 35.80
CA GLY A 15 -4.79 30.70 34.98
C GLY A 15 -3.37 30.86 34.43
N ARG A 16 -2.35 30.24 35.04
CA ARG A 16 -0.97 30.24 34.51
C ARG A 16 -0.79 29.29 33.35
N ARG A 17 -1.51 28.17 33.35
CA ARG A 17 -1.45 27.19 32.22
C ARG A 17 -2.17 27.76 31.00
N ASP A 18 -3.31 28.39 31.18
CA ASP A 18 -4.07 29.01 30.10
C ASP A 18 -3.33 30.20 29.46
N ALA A 19 -2.64 31.02 30.27
CA ALA A 19 -1.79 32.09 29.77
C ALA A 19 -0.57 31.56 28.96
N PHE A 20 0.01 30.42 29.39
CA PHE A 20 1.14 29.81 28.67
C PHE A 20 0.72 29.22 27.31
N HIS A 21 -0.48 28.60 27.21
CA HIS A 21 -1.01 28.11 25.96
C HIS A 21 -1.37 29.24 24.99
N LEU A 22 -1.93 30.34 25.48
CA LEU A 22 -2.24 31.53 24.67
C LEU A 22 -0.98 32.19 24.11
N THR A 23 0.09 32.27 24.90
CA THR A 23 1.38 32.83 24.43
C THR A 23 2.05 31.93 23.42
N MET A 24 1.98 30.60 23.58
CA MET A 24 2.51 29.63 22.60
C MET A 24 1.77 29.71 21.26
N ILE A 25 0.44 29.82 21.27
CA ILE A 25 -0.37 30.01 20.06
C ILE A 25 -0.02 31.29 19.35
N ALA A 26 0.14 32.40 20.10
CA ALA A 26 0.53 33.69 19.53
C ALA A 26 1.92 33.65 18.89
N VAL A 27 2.90 32.98 19.51
CA VAL A 27 4.24 32.80 18.94
C VAL A 27 4.21 31.89 17.68
N LEU A 28 3.40 30.83 17.67
CA LEU A 28 3.24 29.99 16.49
C LEU A 28 2.63 30.76 15.32
N MET A 29 1.62 31.60 15.60
CA MET A 29 0.96 32.41 14.57
C MET A 29 1.90 33.52 14.02
N THR A 30 2.76 34.10 14.84
CA THR A 30 3.76 35.08 14.37
C THR A 30 4.86 34.44 13.54
N VAL A 31 5.32 33.25 13.89
CA VAL A 31 6.28 32.47 13.07
C VAL A 31 5.66 32.09 11.74
N LEU A 32 4.40 31.65 11.72
CA LEU A 32 3.68 31.31 10.48
C LEU A 32 3.49 32.55 9.59
N CYS A 33 3.13 33.72 10.16
CA CYS A 33 3.04 34.98 9.41
C CYS A 33 4.40 35.42 8.85
N LEU A 34 5.49 35.25 9.59
CA LEU A 34 6.84 35.61 9.12
C LEU A 34 7.32 34.66 8.00
N MET A 35 6.89 33.40 7.98
CA MET A 35 7.15 32.50 6.87
C MET A 35 6.36 32.86 5.61
N ILE A 36 5.13 33.39 5.74
CA ILE A 36 4.31 33.81 4.60
C ILE A 36 4.83 35.12 3.98
N VAL A 37 5.38 36.02 4.78
CA VAL A 37 5.91 37.30 4.29
C VAL A 37 7.27 37.18 3.62
N ASN A 38 7.99 36.07 3.79
CA ASN A 38 9.28 35.81 3.17
C ASN A 38 9.20 35.05 1.84
N ILE A 39 8.01 34.77 1.31
CA ILE A 39 7.85 34.34 -0.07
C ILE A 39 7.89 35.60 -0.95
N LYS A 40 9.11 36.03 -1.31
CA LYS A 40 9.31 36.98 -2.38
C LYS A 40 8.81 36.33 -3.67
N GLU A 41 7.79 36.94 -4.28
CA GLU A 41 7.45 36.63 -5.65
C GLU A 41 8.69 36.85 -6.52
N PRO A 42 9.08 35.89 -7.37
CA PRO A 42 10.13 36.14 -8.34
C PRO A 42 9.60 37.16 -9.35
N GLU A 43 10.33 38.25 -9.50
CA GLU A 43 10.19 39.26 -10.55
C GLU A 43 10.13 38.55 -11.90
N GLN A 44 9.03 38.73 -12.65
CA GLN A 44 8.90 38.24 -14.02
C GLN A 44 9.86 39.01 -14.92
N THR A 45 11.03 38.47 -15.18
CA THR A 45 11.78 38.75 -16.37
C THR A 45 11.16 37.92 -17.48
N GLU A 46 10.60 38.59 -18.47
CA GLU A 46 10.27 38.02 -19.77
C GLU A 46 11.58 37.54 -20.41
N GLU A 47 11.99 36.32 -20.16
CA GLU A 47 12.89 35.57 -21.01
C GLU A 47 12.05 34.64 -21.87
N GLU A 48 12.26 34.76 -23.19
CA GLU A 48 11.71 33.90 -24.22
C GLU A 48 11.82 32.44 -23.76
N GLN A 49 10.67 31.80 -23.56
CA GLN A 49 10.58 30.36 -23.35
C GLN A 49 11.09 29.68 -24.62
N PRO A 50 12.13 28.84 -24.52
CA PRO A 50 12.27 27.81 -25.54
C PRO A 50 11.03 26.91 -25.40
N GLU A 51 10.30 26.73 -26.49
CA GLU A 51 9.27 25.70 -26.61
C GLU A 51 9.84 24.38 -26.10
N THR A 52 9.52 24.07 -24.82
CA THR A 52 9.64 22.70 -24.36
C THR A 52 8.52 21.95 -25.05
N THR A 53 8.83 21.44 -26.24
CA THR A 53 8.15 20.25 -26.74
C THR A 53 8.14 19.26 -25.59
N HIS A 54 6.95 19.03 -24.99
CA HIS A 54 6.67 17.80 -24.28
C HIS A 54 6.90 16.69 -25.31
N ALA A 55 8.12 16.19 -25.37
CA ALA A 55 8.35 14.91 -25.97
C ALA A 55 7.59 13.93 -25.06
N GLU A 56 6.36 13.60 -25.45
CA GLU A 56 5.80 12.30 -25.12
C GLU A 56 6.92 11.33 -25.46
N VAL A 57 7.46 10.68 -24.44
CA VAL A 57 8.31 9.53 -24.63
C VAL A 57 7.39 8.47 -25.19
N VAL A 58 7.17 8.51 -26.48
CA VAL A 58 6.55 7.42 -27.24
C VAL A 58 7.56 6.28 -27.11
N GLN A 59 7.31 5.43 -26.12
CA GLN A 59 8.08 4.20 -25.97
C GLN A 59 7.93 3.44 -27.29
N ASN A 60 9.06 3.17 -27.93
CA ASN A 60 9.07 2.46 -29.19
C ASN A 60 8.39 1.10 -28.98
N PRO A 61 7.39 0.70 -29.80
CA PRO A 61 6.74 -0.60 -29.69
C PRO A 61 7.71 -1.77 -29.59
N GLU A 62 8.85 -1.70 -30.26
CA GLU A 62 9.91 -2.71 -30.20
C GLU A 62 10.53 -2.81 -28.79
N THR A 63 10.69 -1.72 -28.07
CA THR A 63 11.20 -1.72 -26.70
C THR A 63 10.21 -2.34 -25.72
N ILE A 64 8.91 -2.08 -25.90
CA ILE A 64 7.85 -2.68 -25.07
C ILE A 64 7.78 -4.20 -25.29
N VAL A 65 7.89 -4.65 -26.53
CA VAL A 65 7.89 -6.08 -26.86
C VAL A 65 9.10 -6.79 -26.26
N GLN A 66 10.29 -6.21 -26.36
CA GLN A 66 11.51 -6.78 -25.78
C GLN A 66 11.44 -6.89 -24.25
N THR A 67 10.91 -5.88 -23.56
CA THR A 67 10.76 -5.92 -22.10
C THR A 67 9.73 -6.94 -21.66
N ALA A 68 8.63 -7.10 -22.39
CA ALA A 68 7.62 -8.11 -22.13
C ALA A 68 8.16 -9.54 -22.29
N GLU A 69 8.91 -9.81 -23.36
CA GLU A 69 9.56 -11.12 -23.61
C GLU A 69 10.60 -11.44 -22.53
N GLU A 70 11.39 -10.46 -22.10
CA GLU A 70 12.37 -10.63 -21.03
C GLU A 70 11.67 -10.95 -19.70
N THR A 71 10.61 -10.24 -19.37
CA THR A 71 9.82 -10.45 -18.15
C THR A 71 9.17 -11.83 -18.15
N GLU A 72 8.57 -12.23 -19.26
CA GLU A 72 8.00 -13.57 -19.42
C GLU A 72 9.07 -14.65 -19.29
N SER A 73 10.24 -14.46 -19.89
CA SER A 73 11.35 -15.42 -19.80
C SER A 73 11.84 -15.60 -18.35
N LYS A 74 11.96 -14.51 -17.58
CA LYS A 74 12.29 -14.57 -16.15
C LYS A 74 11.23 -15.31 -15.35
N TYR A 75 9.96 -15.09 -15.66
CA TYR A 75 8.85 -15.73 -14.97
C TYR A 75 8.77 -17.23 -15.25
N LYS A 76 9.13 -17.70 -16.46
CA LYS A 76 9.08 -19.11 -16.86
C LYS A 76 9.88 -20.06 -15.95
N VAL A 77 10.86 -19.54 -15.22
CA VAL A 77 11.59 -20.32 -14.21
C VAL A 77 10.66 -20.91 -13.14
N PHE A 78 9.49 -20.30 -12.93
CA PHE A 78 8.49 -20.71 -11.93
C PHE A 78 7.37 -21.57 -12.50
N ASP A 79 7.29 -21.81 -13.81
CA ASP A 79 6.20 -22.54 -14.47
C ASP A 79 6.04 -24.00 -14.00
N GLY A 80 7.13 -24.62 -13.51
CA GLY A 80 7.10 -25.97 -12.95
C GLY A 80 6.67 -26.05 -11.48
N MET A 81 6.39 -24.91 -10.84
CA MET A 81 6.03 -24.83 -9.42
C MET A 81 4.52 -24.66 -9.20
N SER A 82 3.72 -24.59 -10.27
CA SER A 82 2.27 -24.58 -10.19
C SER A 82 1.79 -25.96 -9.74
N GLU A 83 1.26 -26.07 -8.54
CA GLU A 83 0.44 -27.21 -8.13
C GLU A 83 -0.77 -27.28 -9.08
N ASP A 84 -1.30 -28.48 -9.30
CA ASP A 84 -2.53 -28.69 -10.09
C ASP A 84 -3.72 -28.11 -9.28
N TRP A 85 -4.01 -26.86 -9.51
CA TRP A 85 -5.15 -26.16 -8.93
C TRP A 85 -6.36 -26.52 -9.77
N GLY A 86 -7.14 -27.46 -9.25
CA GLY A 86 -8.26 -28.06 -9.96
C GLY A 86 -9.14 -27.09 -10.72
N SER A 87 -9.54 -27.48 -11.91
CA SER A 87 -10.38 -26.72 -12.83
C SER A 87 -11.79 -26.37 -12.27
N ASP A 88 -12.17 -26.95 -11.15
CA ASP A 88 -13.52 -26.86 -10.59
C ASP A 88 -13.85 -25.48 -9.96
N ASP A 89 -12.85 -24.64 -9.74
CA ASP A 89 -13.02 -23.30 -9.13
C ASP A 89 -13.05 -22.15 -10.14
N LEU A 90 -13.16 -22.44 -11.42
CA LEU A 90 -13.15 -21.44 -12.50
C LEU A 90 -14.53 -20.95 -12.92
N GLU A 91 -15.61 -21.43 -12.28
CA GLU A 91 -16.95 -20.92 -12.60
C GLU A 91 -17.03 -19.41 -12.34
N GLY A 92 -17.39 -18.65 -13.39
CA GLY A 92 -17.43 -17.18 -13.34
C GLY A 92 -16.06 -16.50 -13.27
N PHE A 93 -14.94 -17.22 -13.53
CA PHE A 93 -13.63 -16.60 -13.62
C PHE A 93 -13.56 -15.65 -14.82
N VAL A 94 -13.16 -14.42 -14.55
CA VAL A 94 -12.88 -13.41 -15.57
C VAL A 94 -11.40 -13.06 -15.51
N LEU A 95 -10.71 -13.22 -16.63
CA LEU A 95 -9.30 -12.85 -16.75
C LEU A 95 -9.18 -11.33 -16.59
N TYR A 96 -8.44 -10.92 -15.58
CA TYR A 96 -8.19 -9.50 -15.31
C TYR A 96 -7.12 -8.97 -16.26
N LYS A 97 -7.49 -7.98 -17.09
CA LYS A 97 -6.53 -7.29 -17.94
C LYS A 97 -5.81 -6.22 -17.14
N LEU A 98 -4.47 -6.29 -17.11
CA LEU A 98 -3.67 -5.28 -16.41
C LEU A 98 -3.89 -3.89 -17.04
N PRO A 99 -3.94 -2.82 -16.20
CA PRO A 99 -3.95 -1.45 -16.69
C PRO A 99 -2.72 -1.14 -17.56
N GLU A 100 -2.92 -0.31 -18.59
CA GLU A 100 -1.87 0.01 -19.58
C GLU A 100 -0.58 0.57 -18.94
N GLN A 101 -0.71 1.31 -17.85
CA GLN A 101 0.42 1.86 -17.12
C GLN A 101 1.38 0.82 -16.52
N TYR A 102 0.99 -0.44 -16.48
CA TYR A 102 1.82 -1.54 -15.99
C TYR A 102 2.26 -2.50 -17.11
N ALA A 103 1.94 -2.19 -18.37
CA ALA A 103 2.17 -3.10 -19.49
C ALA A 103 3.66 -3.37 -19.78
N ASP A 104 4.54 -2.45 -19.40
CA ASP A 104 5.99 -2.55 -19.64
C ASP A 104 6.73 -3.40 -18.62
N LYS A 105 6.23 -3.48 -17.38
CA LYS A 105 6.90 -4.19 -16.28
C LYS A 105 6.03 -5.19 -15.56
N GLY A 106 4.71 -4.96 -15.58
CA GLY A 106 3.76 -5.83 -14.92
C GLY A 106 3.57 -7.14 -15.67
N TYR A 107 3.67 -8.25 -14.97
CA TYR A 107 3.42 -9.58 -15.52
C TYR A 107 2.60 -10.43 -14.55
N PHE A 108 1.33 -10.64 -14.86
CA PHE A 108 0.41 -11.41 -14.02
C PHE A 108 -0.40 -12.36 -14.90
N PRO A 109 0.23 -13.47 -15.36
CA PRO A 109 -0.33 -14.38 -16.34
C PRO A 109 -1.55 -15.13 -15.84
N GLU A 110 -2.32 -15.69 -16.76
CA GLU A 110 -3.56 -16.42 -16.47
C GLU A 110 -3.39 -17.47 -15.37
N LYS A 111 -2.35 -18.29 -15.42
CA LYS A 111 -2.06 -19.30 -14.38
C LYS A 111 -1.92 -18.66 -12.99
N MET A 112 -1.25 -17.51 -12.92
CA MET A 112 -1.08 -16.78 -11.65
C MET A 112 -2.40 -16.19 -11.15
N GLN A 113 -3.24 -15.74 -12.05
CA GLN A 113 -4.59 -15.23 -11.71
C GLN A 113 -5.47 -16.35 -11.17
N ILE A 114 -5.49 -17.51 -11.82
CA ILE A 114 -6.22 -18.70 -11.37
C ILE A 114 -5.74 -19.12 -9.99
N TYR A 115 -4.43 -19.27 -9.81
CA TYR A 115 -3.81 -19.61 -8.53
C TYR A 115 -4.21 -18.63 -7.41
N THR A 116 -4.10 -17.33 -7.67
CA THR A 116 -4.46 -16.29 -6.71
C THR A 116 -5.94 -16.37 -6.34
N ARG A 117 -6.84 -16.54 -7.31
CA ARG A 117 -8.27 -16.68 -7.07
C ARG A 117 -8.60 -17.90 -6.22
N CYS A 118 -8.01 -19.06 -6.52
CA CYS A 118 -8.21 -20.27 -5.72
C CYS A 118 -7.74 -20.06 -4.26
N LEU A 119 -6.58 -19.46 -4.05
CA LEU A 119 -6.11 -19.13 -2.71
C LEU A 119 -7.03 -18.15 -1.99
N CYS A 120 -7.53 -17.13 -2.68
CA CYS A 120 -8.49 -16.18 -2.13
C CYS A 120 -9.75 -16.90 -1.62
N LYS A 121 -10.33 -17.79 -2.42
CA LYS A 121 -11.49 -18.59 -2.05
C LYS A 121 -11.20 -19.49 -0.85
N GLN A 122 -10.08 -20.20 -0.84
CA GLN A 122 -9.67 -21.08 0.26
C GLN A 122 -9.47 -20.34 1.59
N ASN A 123 -9.06 -19.07 1.52
CA ASN A 123 -8.70 -18.26 2.70
C ASN A 123 -9.77 -17.24 3.10
N ASP A 124 -10.91 -17.22 2.39
CA ASP A 124 -11.98 -16.22 2.60
C ASP A 124 -11.49 -14.77 2.48
N VAL A 125 -10.76 -14.51 1.40
CA VAL A 125 -10.21 -13.20 1.07
C VAL A 125 -10.80 -12.72 -0.28
N PRO A 126 -11.32 -11.48 -0.38
CA PRO A 126 -11.82 -10.96 -1.64
C PRO A 126 -10.71 -10.90 -2.70
N TYR A 127 -10.96 -11.52 -3.87
CA TYR A 127 -9.96 -11.56 -4.95
C TYR A 127 -9.61 -10.16 -5.46
N ALA A 128 -10.60 -9.29 -5.63
CA ALA A 128 -10.39 -7.91 -6.04
C ALA A 128 -9.52 -7.11 -5.05
N LEU A 129 -9.62 -7.41 -3.74
CA LEU A 129 -8.75 -6.80 -2.73
C LEU A 129 -7.28 -7.20 -2.93
N VAL A 130 -7.02 -8.47 -3.23
CA VAL A 130 -5.66 -8.95 -3.48
C VAL A 130 -5.08 -8.32 -4.75
N LEU A 131 -5.87 -8.22 -5.83
CA LEU A 131 -5.45 -7.54 -7.04
C LEU A 131 -5.12 -6.06 -6.79
N ALA A 132 -5.95 -5.35 -6.02
CA ALA A 132 -5.71 -3.96 -5.66
C ALA A 132 -4.43 -3.77 -4.81
N ILE A 133 -4.14 -4.72 -3.90
CA ILE A 133 -2.89 -4.71 -3.12
C ILE A 133 -1.70 -4.95 -4.05
N ILE A 134 -1.74 -5.98 -4.90
CA ILE A 134 -0.65 -6.28 -5.85
C ILE A 134 -0.37 -5.08 -6.76
N GLU A 135 -1.43 -4.45 -7.26
CA GLU A 135 -1.30 -3.23 -8.08
C GLU A 135 -0.59 -2.10 -7.31
N HIS A 136 -1.02 -1.86 -6.07
CA HIS A 136 -0.48 -0.78 -5.25
C HIS A 136 0.97 -1.04 -4.80
N GLU A 137 1.26 -2.27 -4.39
CA GLU A 137 2.57 -2.66 -3.84
C GLU A 137 3.64 -2.81 -4.90
N SER A 138 3.32 -3.43 -6.02
CA SER A 138 4.32 -3.79 -7.01
C SER A 138 4.04 -3.28 -8.43
N GLY A 139 2.81 -2.87 -8.75
CA GLY A 139 2.42 -2.65 -10.13
C GLY A 139 2.48 -3.93 -10.96
N TYR A 140 2.18 -5.07 -10.33
CA TYR A 140 2.29 -6.42 -10.91
C TYR A 140 3.72 -6.86 -11.30
N GLU A 141 4.76 -6.21 -10.76
CA GLU A 141 6.15 -6.67 -10.89
C GLU A 141 6.40 -7.80 -9.88
N PHE A 142 6.55 -9.04 -10.37
CA PHE A 142 6.73 -10.21 -9.48
C PHE A 142 8.09 -10.24 -8.78
N ASP A 143 9.11 -9.63 -9.38
CA ASP A 143 10.48 -9.56 -8.90
C ASP A 143 10.81 -8.22 -8.22
N LYS A 144 9.80 -7.41 -7.90
CA LYS A 144 10.00 -6.12 -7.23
C LYS A 144 10.61 -6.30 -5.84
N VAL A 145 11.59 -5.45 -5.55
CA VAL A 145 12.28 -5.39 -4.26
C VAL A 145 12.20 -3.98 -3.70
N GLY A 146 11.62 -3.86 -2.51
CA GLY A 146 11.44 -2.61 -1.76
C GLY A 146 12.18 -2.61 -0.43
N ASP A 147 12.07 -1.51 0.33
CA ASP A 147 12.58 -1.34 1.69
C ASP A 147 14.04 -1.80 1.88
N GLY A 148 14.91 -1.41 0.96
CA GLY A 148 16.32 -1.79 1.02
C GLY A 148 16.58 -3.30 0.91
N GLY A 149 15.73 -4.02 0.20
CA GLY A 149 15.87 -5.46 -0.03
C GLY A 149 15.00 -6.34 0.88
N GLN A 150 14.19 -5.74 1.74
CA GLN A 150 13.42 -6.48 2.74
C GLN A 150 12.02 -6.85 2.27
N SER A 151 11.34 -5.97 1.54
CA SER A 151 10.02 -6.23 0.95
C SER A 151 10.18 -6.84 -0.43
N LYS A 152 9.47 -7.94 -0.72
CA LYS A 152 9.68 -8.75 -1.91
C LYS A 152 8.39 -9.06 -2.65
N GLY A 153 8.49 -9.11 -3.97
CA GLY A 153 7.53 -9.67 -4.90
C GLY A 153 6.21 -8.90 -5.02
N TYR A 154 5.21 -9.55 -5.57
CA TYR A 154 3.89 -8.99 -5.87
C TYR A 154 3.25 -8.23 -4.71
N MET A 155 3.26 -8.81 -3.53
CA MET A 155 2.57 -8.29 -2.34
C MET A 155 3.52 -7.58 -1.37
N GLN A 156 4.78 -7.32 -1.76
CA GLN A 156 5.81 -6.63 -0.98
C GLN A 156 5.90 -7.15 0.47
N ILE A 157 6.01 -8.47 0.60
CA ILE A 157 6.08 -9.13 1.90
C ILE A 157 7.46 -8.90 2.53
N TYR A 158 7.47 -8.33 3.75
CA TYR A 158 8.69 -8.10 4.52
C TYR A 158 9.14 -9.40 5.20
N GLU A 159 10.11 -10.10 4.58
CA GLU A 159 10.50 -11.47 4.90
C GLU A 159 10.74 -11.71 6.39
N LYS A 160 11.50 -10.82 7.03
CA LYS A 160 11.85 -10.93 8.45
C LYS A 160 10.65 -11.12 9.40
N TRP A 161 9.51 -10.53 9.05
CA TRP A 161 8.31 -10.59 9.88
C TRP A 161 7.40 -11.77 9.56
N HIS A 162 7.73 -12.53 8.51
CA HIS A 162 6.91 -13.63 8.02
C HIS A 162 7.62 -14.98 7.98
N THR A 163 8.81 -15.13 8.58
CA THR A 163 9.58 -16.37 8.61
C THR A 163 8.78 -17.56 9.17
N ASP A 164 8.07 -17.37 10.29
CA ASP A 164 7.24 -18.43 10.89
C ASP A 164 6.05 -18.79 9.99
N ARG A 165 5.45 -17.79 9.32
CA ARG A 165 4.38 -17.98 8.35
C ARG A 165 4.88 -18.74 7.14
N MET A 166 6.00 -18.36 6.58
CA MET A 166 6.65 -19.04 5.47
C MET A 166 6.92 -20.49 5.80
N GLN A 167 7.51 -20.77 6.97
CA GLN A 167 7.78 -22.14 7.42
C GLN A 167 6.48 -22.97 7.53
N LYS A 168 5.44 -22.41 8.14
CA LYS A 168 4.13 -23.07 8.27
C LYS A 168 3.50 -23.39 6.93
N LEU A 169 3.68 -22.54 5.92
CA LEU A 169 3.14 -22.71 4.57
C LEU A 169 4.05 -23.52 3.63
N GLY A 170 5.23 -23.93 4.08
CA GLY A 170 6.22 -24.59 3.24
C GLY A 170 6.85 -23.67 2.19
N CYS A 171 6.84 -22.36 2.44
CA CYS A 171 7.42 -21.34 1.56
C CYS A 171 8.85 -21.01 2.00
N THR A 172 9.76 -20.91 1.03
CA THR A 172 11.20 -20.69 1.28
C THR A 172 11.76 -19.48 0.54
N ASP A 173 11.04 -18.98 -0.46
CA ASP A 173 11.49 -17.88 -1.32
C ASP A 173 10.35 -16.93 -1.66
N LEU A 174 10.42 -15.70 -1.18
CA LEU A 174 9.43 -14.64 -1.49
C LEU A 174 9.63 -13.99 -2.87
N MET A 175 10.73 -14.29 -3.56
CA MET A 175 10.89 -13.91 -4.98
C MET A 175 10.16 -14.87 -5.90
N ASN A 176 9.80 -16.07 -5.42
CA ASN A 176 8.89 -16.96 -6.13
C ASN A 176 7.46 -16.38 -6.09
N PRO A 177 6.84 -16.03 -7.24
CA PRO A 177 5.56 -15.34 -7.28
C PRO A 177 4.42 -16.14 -6.63
N TYR A 178 4.41 -17.47 -6.74
CA TYR A 178 3.41 -18.34 -6.13
C TYR A 178 3.53 -18.35 -4.61
N GLN A 179 4.75 -18.48 -4.09
CA GLN A 179 5.00 -18.45 -2.65
C GLN A 179 4.72 -17.05 -2.05
N ASN A 180 5.06 -16.00 -2.78
CA ASN A 180 4.79 -14.63 -2.38
C ASN A 180 3.30 -14.39 -2.14
N VAL A 181 2.48 -14.71 -3.14
CA VAL A 181 1.01 -14.53 -3.06
C VAL A 181 0.41 -15.44 -1.98
N ARG A 182 0.91 -16.69 -1.84
CA ARG A 182 0.46 -17.60 -0.78
C ARG A 182 0.69 -17.04 0.61
N VAL A 183 1.87 -16.50 0.88
CA VAL A 183 2.21 -15.88 2.17
C VAL A 183 1.41 -14.60 2.39
N GLY A 184 1.28 -13.77 1.36
CA GLY A 184 0.52 -12.51 1.43
C GLY A 184 -0.96 -12.72 1.70
N ILE A 185 -1.60 -13.68 1.03
CA ILE A 185 -3.02 -14.00 1.22
C ILE A 185 -3.28 -14.61 2.60
N ASP A 186 -2.43 -15.53 3.10
CA ASP A 186 -2.56 -16.07 4.46
C ASP A 186 -2.41 -14.96 5.51
N PHE A 187 -1.49 -14.01 5.30
CA PHE A 187 -1.35 -12.85 6.17
C PHE A 187 -2.59 -11.95 6.14
N LEU A 188 -3.09 -11.62 4.95
CA LEU A 188 -4.28 -10.78 4.79
C LEU A 188 -5.52 -11.45 5.40
N SER A 189 -5.72 -12.76 5.19
CA SER A 189 -6.79 -13.55 5.81
C SER A 189 -6.74 -13.45 7.36
N TYR A 190 -5.55 -13.62 7.93
CA TYR A 190 -5.35 -13.44 9.37
C TYR A 190 -5.77 -12.04 9.83
N LEU A 191 -5.37 -10.98 9.11
CA LEU A 191 -5.71 -9.61 9.47
C LEU A 191 -7.21 -9.33 9.34
N LEU A 192 -7.84 -9.80 8.26
CA LEU A 192 -9.28 -9.65 8.04
C LEU A 192 -10.10 -10.33 9.16
N LYS A 193 -9.72 -11.55 9.53
CA LYS A 193 -10.36 -12.29 10.64
C LYS A 193 -10.15 -11.60 11.98
N LYS A 194 -8.97 -11.02 12.20
CA LYS A 194 -8.63 -10.36 13.47
C LYS A 194 -9.30 -9.01 13.66
N TYR A 195 -9.37 -8.20 12.62
CA TYR A 195 -9.84 -6.81 12.71
C TYR A 195 -11.29 -6.63 12.23
N GLY A 196 -11.82 -7.56 11.45
CA GLY A 196 -13.22 -7.58 11.01
C GLY A 196 -13.56 -6.56 9.91
N THR A 197 -12.66 -5.63 9.56
CA THR A 197 -12.85 -4.66 8.47
C THR A 197 -11.65 -4.67 7.52
N VAL A 198 -11.92 -4.45 6.22
CA VAL A 198 -10.85 -4.30 5.22
C VAL A 198 -9.96 -3.10 5.56
N GLN A 199 -10.57 -2.02 6.01
CA GLN A 199 -9.88 -0.79 6.37
C GLN A 199 -8.80 -0.99 7.44
N ASP A 200 -9.15 -1.67 8.54
CA ASP A 200 -8.23 -1.92 9.64
C ASP A 200 -7.21 -3.02 9.30
N ALA A 201 -7.63 -4.03 8.53
CA ALA A 201 -6.72 -5.04 8.01
C ALA A 201 -5.62 -4.41 7.12
N LEU A 202 -5.98 -3.50 6.22
CA LEU A 202 -5.03 -2.76 5.39
C LEU A 202 -4.10 -1.86 6.22
N ALA A 203 -4.61 -1.23 7.29
CA ALA A 203 -3.77 -0.45 8.19
C ALA A 203 -2.72 -1.32 8.89
N ALA A 204 -3.12 -2.51 9.37
CA ALA A 204 -2.20 -3.47 9.98
C ALA A 204 -1.25 -4.11 8.96
N TYR A 205 -1.69 -4.30 7.71
CA TYR A 205 -0.85 -4.78 6.61
C TYR A 205 0.30 -3.82 6.33
N ASN A 206 0.00 -2.54 6.16
CA ASN A 206 0.95 -1.50 5.78
C ASN A 206 1.90 -1.08 6.92
N TYR A 207 1.37 -0.82 8.12
CA TYR A 207 2.15 -0.33 9.28
C TYR A 207 2.66 -1.45 10.19
N GLY A 208 2.25 -2.71 9.94
CA GLY A 208 2.31 -3.75 10.95
C GLY A 208 1.31 -3.50 12.08
N GLU A 209 0.91 -4.53 12.79
CA GLU A 209 -0.12 -4.45 13.85
C GLU A 209 0.25 -3.46 14.98
N LYS A 210 1.53 -3.43 15.37
CA LYS A 210 2.02 -2.50 16.38
C LYS A 210 2.00 -1.06 15.86
N GLY A 211 2.53 -0.84 14.65
CA GLY A 211 2.58 0.47 14.03
C GLY A 211 1.19 1.06 13.80
N ALA A 212 0.23 0.26 13.30
CA ALA A 212 -1.14 0.71 13.13
C ALA A 212 -1.78 1.16 14.45
N ARG A 213 -1.54 0.42 15.54
CA ARG A 213 -2.03 0.79 16.87
C ARG A 213 -1.42 2.09 17.39
N GLU A 214 -0.09 2.22 17.30
CA GLU A 214 0.65 3.34 17.90
C GLU A 214 0.58 4.62 17.07
N HIS A 215 0.55 4.52 15.73
CA HIS A 215 0.63 5.69 14.85
C HIS A 215 -0.70 6.09 14.21
N LEU A 216 -1.65 5.15 14.08
CA LEU A 216 -2.94 5.43 13.46
C LEU A 216 -4.07 5.43 14.50
N TRP A 217 -4.43 4.27 15.03
CA TRP A 217 -5.65 4.11 15.83
C TRP A 217 -5.63 4.86 17.16
N SER A 218 -4.48 4.92 17.86
CA SER A 218 -4.33 5.74 19.08
C SER A 218 -4.52 7.24 18.82
N ASN A 219 -4.36 7.68 17.59
CA ASN A 219 -4.56 9.06 17.16
C ASN A 219 -5.92 9.27 16.47
N GLY A 220 -6.81 8.26 16.47
CA GLY A 220 -8.12 8.31 15.82
C GLY A 220 -8.08 8.28 14.29
N VAL A 221 -6.94 7.90 13.70
CA VAL A 221 -6.77 7.79 12.25
C VAL A 221 -7.12 6.38 11.81
N TYR A 222 -8.25 6.23 11.15
CA TYR A 222 -8.73 4.94 10.60
C TYR A 222 -8.69 4.94 9.07
N VAL A 223 -8.79 6.10 8.44
CA VAL A 223 -8.76 6.29 6.99
C VAL A 223 -7.56 7.18 6.64
N TYR A 224 -6.73 6.73 5.73
CA TYR A 224 -5.56 7.45 5.22
C TYR A 224 -5.26 7.03 3.78
N SER A 225 -4.29 7.66 3.14
CA SER A 225 -4.04 7.52 1.70
C SER A 225 -3.94 6.07 1.21
N TYR A 226 -3.19 5.23 1.90
CA TYR A 226 -2.96 3.83 1.50
C TYR A 226 -4.27 3.03 1.49
N ASN A 227 -4.98 2.93 2.64
CA ASN A 227 -6.19 2.11 2.69
C ASN A 227 -7.33 2.67 1.84
N SER A 228 -7.44 3.99 1.72
CA SER A 228 -8.43 4.64 0.84
C SER A 228 -8.19 4.29 -0.63
N ALA A 229 -6.94 4.39 -1.10
CA ALA A 229 -6.59 4.08 -2.48
C ALA A 229 -6.88 2.61 -2.83
N ILE A 230 -6.45 1.67 -1.97
CA ILE A 230 -6.70 0.25 -2.20
C ILE A 230 -8.19 -0.09 -2.15
N MET A 231 -8.94 0.46 -1.19
CA MET A 231 -10.39 0.20 -1.09
C MET A 231 -11.17 0.78 -2.27
N GLN A 232 -10.75 1.93 -2.78
CA GLN A 232 -11.34 2.49 -4.01
C GLN A 232 -11.01 1.57 -5.20
N ARG A 233 -9.74 1.20 -5.36
CA ARG A 233 -9.30 0.35 -6.47
C ARG A 233 -9.94 -1.04 -6.43
N MET A 234 -10.08 -1.63 -5.25
CA MET A 234 -10.81 -2.88 -5.05
C MET A 234 -12.22 -2.83 -5.65
N LYS A 235 -12.98 -1.74 -5.41
CA LYS A 235 -14.35 -1.59 -5.95
C LYS A 235 -14.36 -1.54 -7.49
N GLU A 236 -13.41 -0.81 -8.08
CA GLU A 236 -13.27 -0.73 -9.53
C GLU A 236 -12.93 -2.11 -10.14
N ILE A 237 -12.09 -2.88 -9.47
CA ILE A 237 -11.73 -4.23 -9.91
C ILE A 237 -12.92 -5.20 -9.72
N GLU A 238 -13.69 -5.09 -8.63
CA GLU A 238 -14.90 -5.90 -8.39
C GLU A 238 -15.95 -5.77 -9.53
N GLU A 239 -16.06 -4.58 -10.14
CA GLU A 239 -16.94 -4.37 -11.28
C GLU A 239 -16.52 -5.17 -12.52
N VAL A 240 -15.23 -5.53 -12.62
CA VAL A 240 -14.67 -6.29 -13.75
C VAL A 240 -14.66 -7.80 -13.48
N VAL A 241 -14.17 -8.21 -12.31
CA VAL A 241 -13.92 -9.64 -12.01
C VAL A 241 -15.03 -10.31 -11.19
N GLY A 242 -16.03 -9.54 -10.78
CA GLY A 242 -17.08 -9.99 -9.85
C GLY A 242 -16.58 -10.05 -8.41
N LYS A 243 -17.49 -10.39 -7.51
CA LYS A 243 -17.19 -10.54 -6.08
C LYS A 243 -16.60 -11.90 -5.77
#